data_b42aac4dd234308cd7931f5d17a8dd48
#
_entry.id   b42aac4dd234308cd7931f5d17a8dd48
#
_cell.length_a   1.000
_cell.length_b   1.000
_cell.length_c   1.000
_cell.angle_alpha   90.00
_cell.angle_beta   90.00
_cell.angle_gamma   90.00
#
_symmetry.space_group_name_H-M   'P 1'
#
loop_
_entity.id
_entity.type
_entity.pdbx_description
1 polymer ?
#
loop_
_entity_poly.entity_id
_entity_poly.type
_entity_poly.pdbx_seq_one_letter_code
_entity_poly.pdbx_strand_id
1 'polypeptide(L)'
;MRNKAVPVFCSLLGTLLLLLVIISCIPLTLPRLMGYEVYEVVSGSMEPEISVGSVIYVKAVMPEDVREEEVIAFWSGSSVVTHRVVENRLEEREFVTKGDANAAEDLRAVPYTELIGRVIRHFPKVGRLMALYTNGIGKGFLILIAVCGSMLNMLAGHLRRR
;
A
#
# COMPACT_ATOMS: atom_id res chain seq x y z
N MET A 1 -31.97 33.76 20.94
CA MET A 1 -30.85 32.87 21.32
C MET A 1 -30.28 32.24 20.04
N ARG A 2 -29.02 32.55 19.70
CA ARG A 2 -28.38 32.06 18.46
C ARG A 2 -28.10 30.55 18.62
N ASN A 3 -28.63 29.73 17.74
CA ASN A 3 -28.43 28.29 17.81
C ASN A 3 -26.97 27.97 17.44
N LYS A 4 -26.11 27.82 18.45
CA LYS A 4 -24.67 27.51 18.28
C LYS A 4 -24.42 26.06 17.84
N ALA A 5 -25.45 25.21 17.83
CA ALA A 5 -25.31 23.79 17.51
C ALA A 5 -24.95 23.56 16.04
N VAL A 6 -25.58 24.29 15.11
CA VAL A 6 -25.34 24.14 13.66
C VAL A 6 -23.89 24.42 13.25
N PRO A 7 -23.28 25.58 13.61
CA PRO A 7 -21.89 25.84 13.23
C PRO A 7 -20.89 24.87 13.91
N VAL A 8 -21.20 24.39 15.13
CA VAL A 8 -20.37 23.40 15.80
C VAL A 8 -20.44 22.06 15.05
N PHE A 9 -21.65 21.60 14.72
CA PHE A 9 -21.85 20.37 13.97
C PHE A 9 -21.15 20.40 12.60
N CYS A 10 -21.32 21.47 11.81
CA CYS A 10 -20.66 21.63 10.53
C CYS A 10 -19.12 21.59 10.66
N SER A 11 -18.58 22.26 11.68
CA SER A 11 -17.13 22.26 11.93
C SER A 11 -16.60 20.88 12.32
N LEU A 12 -17.30 20.17 13.20
CA LEU A 12 -16.90 18.82 13.62
C LEU A 12 -16.96 17.84 12.44
N LEU A 13 -18.05 17.84 11.68
CA LEU A 13 -18.21 16.96 10.52
C LEU A 13 -17.17 17.28 9.44
N GLY A 14 -16.96 18.56 9.13
CA GLY A 14 -15.96 18.98 8.15
C GLY A 14 -14.53 18.57 8.54
N THR A 15 -14.18 18.75 9.81
CA THR A 15 -12.87 18.33 10.33
C THR A 15 -12.72 16.80 10.33
N LEU A 16 -13.78 16.07 10.68
CA LEU A 16 -13.78 14.60 10.64
C LEU A 16 -13.53 14.08 9.23
N LEU A 17 -14.19 14.64 8.22
CA LEU A 17 -13.99 14.26 6.81
C LEU A 17 -12.55 14.51 6.35
N LEU A 18 -11.97 15.66 6.71
CA LEU A 18 -10.58 15.96 6.38
C LEU A 18 -9.60 15.03 7.07
N LEU A 19 -9.81 14.74 8.35
CA LEU A 19 -8.99 13.79 9.10
C LEU A 19 -9.07 12.38 8.52
N LEU A 20 -10.26 11.94 8.10
CA LEU A 20 -10.44 10.64 7.45
C LEU A 20 -9.60 10.53 6.18
N VAL A 21 -9.59 11.56 5.32
CA VAL A 21 -8.74 11.57 4.12
C VAL A 21 -7.26 11.53 4.50
N ILE A 22 -6.82 12.35 5.45
CA ILE A 22 -5.41 12.41 5.88
C ILE A 22 -4.97 11.06 6.46
N ILE A 23 -5.73 10.49 7.39
CA ILE A 23 -5.39 9.23 8.04
C ILE A 23 -5.34 8.08 7.02
N SER A 24 -6.26 8.06 6.04
CA SER A 24 -6.26 7.03 5.01
C SER A 24 -5.05 7.12 4.05
N CYS A 25 -4.40 8.29 3.93
CA CYS A 25 -3.16 8.44 3.16
C CYS A 25 -1.93 7.85 3.86
N ILE A 26 -1.91 7.81 5.20
CA ILE A 26 -0.72 7.46 6.00
C ILE A 26 -0.13 6.09 5.61
N PRO A 27 -0.91 4.99 5.51
CA PRO A 27 -0.34 3.68 5.21
C PRO A 27 0.26 3.54 3.81
N LEU A 28 -0.02 4.48 2.91
CA LEU A 28 0.52 4.46 1.55
C LEU A 28 1.65 5.48 1.33
N THR A 29 1.66 6.57 2.08
CA THR A 29 2.64 7.65 1.91
C THR A 29 3.80 7.55 2.89
N LEU A 30 3.52 7.26 4.16
CA LEU A 30 4.55 7.21 5.19
C LEU A 30 5.62 6.14 4.92
N PRO A 31 5.28 4.90 4.51
CA PRO A 31 6.30 3.90 4.17
C PRO A 31 7.19 4.33 3.01
N ARG A 32 6.61 4.99 2.00
CA ARG A 32 7.41 5.52 0.86
C ARG A 32 8.41 6.58 1.30
N LEU A 33 8.03 7.46 2.22
CA LEU A 33 8.94 8.46 2.80
C LEU A 33 10.05 7.82 3.64
N MET A 34 9.82 6.61 4.16
CA MET A 34 10.81 5.82 4.90
C MET A 34 11.67 4.93 3.99
N GLY A 35 11.54 5.06 2.65
CA GLY A 35 12.31 4.29 1.68
C GLY A 35 11.76 2.90 1.38
N TYR A 36 10.49 2.61 1.70
CA TYR A 36 9.82 1.39 1.28
C TYR A 36 9.08 1.60 -0.03
N GLU A 37 9.05 0.57 -0.87
CA GLU A 37 8.11 0.49 -1.97
C GLU A 37 6.82 -0.20 -1.50
N VAL A 38 5.68 0.20 -2.08
CA VAL A 38 4.36 -0.26 -1.64
C VAL A 38 3.62 -0.83 -2.84
N TYR A 39 3.29 -2.13 -2.77
CA TYR A 39 2.59 -2.86 -3.84
C TYR A 39 1.31 -3.50 -3.32
N GLU A 40 0.34 -3.67 -4.22
CA GLU A 40 -0.88 -4.46 -3.99
C GLU A 40 -0.70 -5.86 -4.57
N VAL A 41 -1.06 -6.87 -3.79
CA VAL A 41 -1.03 -8.27 -4.19
C VAL A 41 -2.32 -8.59 -4.96
N VAL A 42 -2.17 -8.94 -6.23
CA VAL A 42 -3.29 -9.21 -7.14
C VAL A 42 -3.46 -10.68 -7.51
N SER A 43 -2.52 -11.54 -7.14
CA SER A 43 -2.54 -13.00 -7.40
C SER A 43 -2.44 -13.80 -6.11
N GLY A 44 -2.92 -15.04 -6.12
CA GLY A 44 -2.96 -15.93 -4.96
C GLY A 44 -1.72 -16.83 -4.80
N SER A 45 -0.63 -16.61 -5.56
CA SER A 45 0.56 -17.46 -5.52
C SER A 45 1.24 -17.53 -4.14
N MET A 46 1.01 -16.54 -3.29
CA MET A 46 1.55 -16.46 -1.92
C MET A 46 0.52 -16.81 -0.84
N GLU A 47 -0.64 -17.35 -1.20
CA GLU A 47 -1.59 -17.84 -0.21
C GLU A 47 -1.07 -19.12 0.48
N PRO A 48 -1.40 -19.35 1.75
CA PRO A 48 -2.24 -18.51 2.62
C PRO A 48 -1.52 -17.34 3.29
N GLU A 49 -0.17 -17.26 3.19
CA GLU A 49 0.64 -16.28 3.93
C GLU A 49 0.30 -14.84 3.52
N ILE A 50 0.28 -14.56 2.22
CA ILE A 50 -0.06 -13.24 1.69
C ILE A 50 -1.27 -13.38 0.76
N SER A 51 -2.44 -13.03 1.27
CA SER A 51 -3.71 -13.14 0.52
C SER A 51 -3.88 -12.04 -0.52
N VAL A 52 -4.66 -12.34 -1.56
CA VAL A 52 -5.07 -11.36 -2.59
C VAL A 52 -5.72 -10.13 -1.95
N GLY A 53 -5.39 -8.95 -2.45
CA GLY A 53 -5.84 -7.67 -1.88
C GLY A 53 -5.07 -7.22 -0.65
N SER A 54 -3.94 -7.89 -0.33
CA SER A 54 -2.97 -7.38 0.65
C SER A 54 -2.13 -6.26 0.05
N VAL A 55 -1.65 -5.37 0.91
CA VAL A 55 -0.58 -4.41 0.58
C VAL A 55 0.71 -4.91 1.22
N ILE A 56 1.79 -4.94 0.46
CA ILE A 56 3.12 -5.31 0.91
C ILE A 56 4.05 -4.10 0.94
N TYR A 57 4.92 -4.06 1.95
CA TYR A 57 6.00 -3.09 2.06
C TYR A 57 7.32 -3.77 1.75
N VAL A 58 7.98 -3.29 0.70
CA VAL A 58 9.23 -3.85 0.17
C VAL A 58 10.37 -2.89 0.48
N LYS A 59 11.44 -3.41 1.05
CA LYS A 59 12.66 -2.65 1.33
C LYS A 59 13.78 -3.13 0.42
N ALA A 60 14.42 -2.19 -0.28
CA ALA A 60 15.61 -2.49 -1.03
C ALA A 60 16.70 -3.06 -0.11
N VAL A 61 17.32 -4.14 -0.52
CA VAL A 61 18.39 -4.85 0.19
C VAL A 61 19.44 -5.30 -0.83
N MET A 62 20.66 -5.56 -0.35
CA MET A 62 21.66 -6.20 -1.21
C MET A 62 21.23 -7.65 -1.45
N PRO A 63 21.33 -8.15 -2.70
CA PRO A 63 20.88 -9.51 -3.02
C PRO A 63 21.58 -10.59 -2.17
N GLU A 64 22.86 -10.36 -1.85
CA GLU A 64 23.68 -11.27 -1.05
C GLU A 64 23.20 -11.38 0.41
N ASP A 65 22.45 -10.38 0.92
CA ASP A 65 21.88 -10.36 2.28
C ASP A 65 20.52 -11.04 2.37
N VAL A 66 19.94 -11.44 1.23
CA VAL A 66 18.66 -12.15 1.20
C VAL A 66 18.88 -13.62 1.60
N ARG A 67 18.12 -14.06 2.59
CA ARG A 67 18.18 -15.42 3.12
C ARG A 67 17.10 -16.32 2.50
N GLU A 68 17.35 -17.61 2.54
CA GLU A 68 16.30 -18.61 2.30
C GLU A 68 15.10 -18.38 3.21
N GLU A 69 13.93 -18.76 2.77
CA GLU A 69 12.63 -18.55 3.42
C GLU A 69 12.15 -17.08 3.47
N GLU A 70 12.97 -16.10 3.08
CA GLU A 70 12.51 -14.72 2.97
C GLU A 70 11.67 -14.51 1.70
N VAL A 71 10.68 -13.62 1.80
CA VAL A 71 9.83 -13.26 0.65
C VAL A 71 10.42 -12.04 -0.03
N ILE A 72 10.65 -12.14 -1.33
CA ILE A 72 11.17 -11.06 -2.17
C ILE A 72 10.15 -10.58 -3.19
N ALA A 73 10.27 -9.32 -3.59
CA ALA A 73 9.60 -8.75 -4.75
C ALA A 73 10.64 -8.55 -5.85
N PHE A 74 10.30 -8.93 -7.06
CA PHE A 74 11.19 -8.85 -8.21
C PHE A 74 10.43 -8.58 -9.51
N TRP A 75 11.14 -8.10 -10.53
CA TRP A 75 10.59 -7.90 -11.85
C TRP A 75 10.52 -9.21 -12.64
N SER A 76 9.35 -9.50 -13.20
CA SER A 76 9.16 -10.57 -14.17
C SER A 76 8.54 -9.96 -15.43
N GLY A 77 9.38 -9.62 -16.39
CA GLY A 77 8.98 -8.80 -17.54
C GLY A 77 8.51 -7.40 -17.10
N SER A 78 7.24 -7.05 -17.34
CA SER A 78 6.65 -5.77 -16.96
C SER A 78 5.87 -5.83 -15.63
N SER A 79 5.84 -6.98 -14.98
CA SER A 79 5.06 -7.21 -13.76
C SER A 79 5.98 -7.40 -12.55
N VAL A 80 5.49 -6.96 -11.39
CA VAL A 80 6.12 -7.27 -10.10
C VAL A 80 5.55 -8.57 -9.57
N VAL A 81 6.42 -9.53 -9.28
CA VAL A 81 6.09 -10.82 -8.68
C VAL A 81 6.64 -10.87 -7.26
N THR A 82 5.94 -11.55 -6.38
CA THR A 82 6.35 -11.73 -4.99
C THR A 82 6.32 -13.22 -4.69
N HIS A 83 7.50 -13.81 -4.42
CA HIS A 83 7.66 -15.23 -4.08
C HIS A 83 8.66 -15.41 -2.95
N ARG A 84 8.68 -16.59 -2.36
CA ARG A 84 9.61 -16.99 -1.31
C ARG A 84 10.90 -17.54 -1.93
N VAL A 85 12.03 -17.16 -1.35
CA VAL A 85 13.35 -17.66 -1.74
C VAL A 85 13.52 -19.07 -1.21
N VAL A 86 13.76 -20.02 -2.10
CA VAL A 86 14.11 -21.39 -1.78
C VAL A 86 15.63 -21.54 -1.64
N GLU A 87 16.37 -20.90 -2.54
CA GLU A 87 17.84 -20.91 -2.57
C GLU A 87 18.37 -19.57 -3.06
N ASN A 88 19.41 -19.05 -2.42
CA ASN A 88 20.17 -17.91 -2.89
C ASN A 88 21.51 -18.38 -3.46
N ARG A 89 21.63 -18.42 -4.79
CA ARG A 89 22.82 -18.85 -5.52
C ARG A 89 23.79 -17.70 -5.70
N LEU A 90 24.72 -17.57 -4.76
CA LEU A 90 25.66 -16.45 -4.73
C LEU A 90 26.61 -16.42 -5.93
N GLU A 91 27.06 -17.60 -6.40
CA GLU A 91 28.01 -17.70 -7.52
C GLU A 91 27.34 -17.35 -8.85
N GLU A 92 26.13 -17.85 -9.09
CA GLU A 92 25.32 -17.60 -10.29
C GLU A 92 24.63 -16.25 -10.25
N ARG A 93 24.57 -15.59 -9.08
CA ARG A 93 23.91 -14.31 -8.83
C ARG A 93 22.42 -14.35 -9.17
N GLU A 94 21.74 -15.37 -8.68
CA GLU A 94 20.31 -15.60 -8.91
C GLU A 94 19.62 -16.21 -7.69
N PHE A 95 18.28 -16.08 -7.64
CA PHE A 95 17.45 -16.74 -6.65
C PHE A 95 16.61 -17.85 -7.30
N VAL A 96 16.50 -18.99 -6.64
CA VAL A 96 15.42 -19.95 -6.88
C VAL A 96 14.27 -19.56 -5.98
N THR A 97 13.09 -19.34 -6.57
CA THR A 97 11.91 -18.87 -5.86
C THR A 97 10.73 -19.79 -6.03
N LYS A 98 9.77 -19.68 -5.11
CA LYS A 98 8.53 -20.45 -5.13
C LYS A 98 7.40 -19.64 -4.52
N GLY A 99 6.23 -19.63 -5.13
CA GLY A 99 5.00 -19.16 -4.50
C GLY A 99 4.52 -20.14 -3.44
N ASP A 100 4.07 -19.65 -2.30
CA ASP A 100 3.63 -20.49 -1.16
C ASP A 100 2.46 -21.42 -1.52
N ALA A 101 1.59 -21.00 -2.45
CA ALA A 101 0.51 -21.81 -2.98
C ALA A 101 0.92 -22.75 -4.12
N ASN A 102 2.14 -22.64 -4.66
CA ASN A 102 2.57 -23.42 -5.80
C ASN A 102 3.10 -24.78 -5.36
N ALA A 103 2.85 -25.82 -6.17
CA ALA A 103 3.37 -27.17 -5.89
C ALA A 103 4.88 -27.31 -6.15
N ALA A 104 5.40 -26.55 -7.13
CA ALA A 104 6.80 -26.61 -7.57
C ALA A 104 7.44 -25.21 -7.52
N GLU A 105 8.76 -25.20 -7.55
CA GLU A 105 9.58 -24.00 -7.72
C GLU A 105 9.32 -23.34 -9.07
N ASP A 106 9.67 -22.06 -9.17
CA ASP A 106 9.56 -21.32 -10.41
C ASP A 106 10.54 -21.87 -11.44
N LEU A 107 10.08 -22.03 -12.68
CA LEU A 107 10.90 -22.61 -13.76
C LEU A 107 12.11 -21.76 -14.12
N ARG A 108 12.04 -20.46 -13.87
CA ARG A 108 13.10 -19.51 -14.15
C ARG A 108 13.65 -18.97 -12.85
N ALA A 109 14.94 -19.11 -12.64
CA ALA A 109 15.65 -18.42 -11.58
C ALA A 109 15.59 -16.90 -11.79
N VAL A 110 15.58 -16.14 -10.71
CA VAL A 110 15.47 -14.67 -10.69
C VAL A 110 16.86 -14.08 -10.56
N PRO A 111 17.39 -13.43 -11.61
CA PRO A 111 18.68 -12.74 -11.53
C PRO A 111 18.66 -11.61 -10.47
N TYR A 112 19.78 -11.36 -9.82
CA TYR A 112 19.92 -10.28 -8.83
C TYR A 112 19.53 -8.92 -9.38
N THR A 113 19.71 -8.69 -10.66
CA THR A 113 19.34 -7.44 -11.36
C THR A 113 17.83 -7.20 -11.41
N GLU A 114 17.02 -8.24 -11.24
CA GLU A 114 15.55 -8.14 -11.21
C GLU A 114 15.00 -7.96 -9.79
N LEU A 115 15.83 -8.08 -8.75
CA LEU A 115 15.42 -7.87 -7.36
C LEU A 115 14.98 -6.41 -7.14
N ILE A 116 13.78 -6.22 -6.61
CA ILE A 116 13.29 -4.95 -6.10
C ILE A 116 13.66 -4.83 -4.62
N GLY A 117 13.43 -5.89 -3.85
CA GLY A 117 13.77 -5.93 -2.45
C GLY A 117 13.04 -7.03 -1.68
N ARG A 118 13.19 -7.00 -0.36
CA ARG A 118 12.59 -7.95 0.57
C ARG A 118 11.28 -7.40 1.10
N VAL A 119 10.26 -8.26 1.18
CA VAL A 119 8.98 -7.94 1.83
C VAL A 119 9.19 -7.91 3.34
N ILE A 120 8.98 -6.76 3.95
CA ILE A 120 9.17 -6.56 5.39
C ILE A 120 7.86 -6.75 6.16
N ARG A 121 6.74 -6.35 5.56
CA ARG A 121 5.41 -6.47 6.14
C ARG A 121 4.35 -6.60 5.06
N HIS A 122 3.27 -7.28 5.39
CA HIS A 122 2.06 -7.32 4.58
C HIS A 122 0.84 -6.97 5.45
N PHE A 123 -0.16 -6.36 4.82
CA PHE A 123 -1.39 -5.93 5.47
C PHE A 123 -2.58 -6.45 4.65
N PRO A 124 -3.28 -7.49 5.13
CA PRO A 124 -4.38 -8.08 4.40
C PRO A 124 -5.54 -7.08 4.24
N LYS A 125 -6.26 -7.16 3.13
CA LYS A 125 -7.46 -6.35 2.82
C LYS A 125 -7.25 -4.83 2.66
N VAL A 126 -6.03 -4.32 2.78
CA VAL A 126 -5.70 -2.89 2.64
C VAL A 126 -5.60 -2.48 1.16
N GLY A 127 -5.49 -3.41 0.23
CA GLY A 127 -5.44 -3.14 -1.22
C GLY A 127 -6.65 -2.33 -1.73
N ARG A 128 -7.84 -2.57 -1.18
CA ARG A 128 -9.03 -1.75 -1.51
C ARG A 128 -8.83 -0.26 -1.19
N LEU A 129 -8.11 0.05 -0.12
CA LEU A 129 -7.73 1.42 0.21
C LEU A 129 -6.74 1.96 -0.82
N MET A 130 -5.78 1.15 -1.26
CA MET A 130 -4.82 1.51 -2.29
C MET A 130 -5.52 1.87 -3.61
N ALA A 131 -6.57 1.14 -3.99
CA ALA A 131 -7.36 1.43 -5.18
C ALA A 131 -7.99 2.85 -5.17
N LEU A 132 -8.33 3.39 -4.00
CA LEU A 132 -8.81 4.78 -3.88
C LEU A 132 -7.75 5.82 -4.29
N TYR A 133 -6.48 5.47 -4.18
CA TYR A 133 -5.35 6.36 -4.49
C TYR A 133 -4.73 6.11 -5.86
N THR A 134 -4.95 4.94 -6.46
CA THR A 134 -4.34 4.56 -7.74
C THR A 134 -5.27 4.82 -8.91
N ASN A 135 -6.56 4.53 -8.80
CA ASN A 135 -7.51 4.72 -9.90
C ASN A 135 -8.15 6.13 -9.91
N GLY A 136 -8.61 6.57 -11.11
CA GLY A 136 -9.16 7.92 -11.30
C GLY A 136 -10.45 8.19 -10.51
N ILE A 137 -11.34 7.19 -10.41
CA ILE A 137 -12.61 7.30 -9.68
C ILE A 137 -12.35 7.49 -8.19
N GLY A 138 -11.44 6.70 -7.61
CA GLY A 138 -11.06 6.80 -6.21
C GLY A 138 -10.44 8.15 -5.87
N LYS A 139 -9.52 8.65 -6.70
CA LYS A 139 -8.94 10.00 -6.55
C LYS A 139 -10.01 11.08 -6.58
N GLY A 140 -10.96 11.01 -7.52
CA GLY A 140 -12.08 11.94 -7.60
C GLY A 140 -12.95 11.93 -6.34
N PHE A 141 -13.21 10.75 -5.79
CA PHE A 141 -13.97 10.59 -4.55
C PHE A 141 -13.26 11.21 -3.34
N LEU A 142 -11.95 11.01 -3.20
CA LEU A 142 -11.15 11.61 -2.13
C LEU A 142 -11.13 13.14 -2.23
N ILE A 143 -10.97 13.69 -3.43
CA ILE A 143 -11.04 15.14 -3.68
C ILE A 143 -12.41 15.68 -3.29
N LEU A 144 -13.48 15.00 -3.66
CA LEU A 144 -14.84 15.40 -3.30
C LEU A 144 -15.04 15.46 -1.79
N ILE A 145 -14.59 14.45 -1.05
CA ILE A 145 -14.65 14.43 0.42
C ILE A 145 -13.87 15.61 1.01
N ALA A 146 -12.67 15.88 0.50
CA ALA A 146 -11.84 16.99 0.99
C ALA A 146 -12.49 18.34 0.72
N VAL A 147 -13.09 18.54 -0.46
CA VAL A 147 -13.82 19.75 -0.81
C VAL A 147 -15.05 19.92 0.10
N CYS A 148 -15.87 18.87 0.28
CA CYS A 148 -17.02 18.91 1.18
C CYS A 148 -16.61 19.24 2.62
N GLY A 149 -15.56 18.60 3.14
CA GLY A 149 -15.03 18.90 4.47
C GLY A 149 -14.58 20.35 4.64
N SER A 150 -13.88 20.89 3.63
CA SER A 150 -13.44 22.28 3.61
C SER A 150 -14.61 23.26 3.56
N MET A 151 -15.60 22.99 2.71
CA MET A 151 -16.81 23.84 2.60
C MET A 151 -17.61 23.86 3.90
N LEU A 152 -17.76 22.73 4.59
CA LEU A 152 -18.44 22.67 5.89
C LEU A 152 -17.71 23.50 6.95
N ASN A 153 -16.38 23.47 6.98
CA ASN A 153 -15.60 24.30 7.89
C ASN A 153 -15.71 25.80 7.56
N MET A 154 -15.71 26.15 6.27
CA MET A 154 -15.93 27.55 5.84
C MET A 154 -17.34 28.05 6.22
N LEU A 155 -18.37 27.22 6.00
CA LEU A 155 -19.74 27.51 6.39
C LEU A 155 -19.86 27.72 7.92
N ALA A 156 -19.25 26.84 8.70
CA ALA A 156 -19.21 26.97 10.15
C ALA A 156 -18.55 28.27 10.60
N GLY A 157 -17.45 28.67 9.97
CA GLY A 157 -16.78 29.96 10.22
C GLY A 157 -17.66 31.17 9.87
N HIS A 158 -18.36 31.09 8.74
CA HIS A 158 -19.28 32.15 8.32
C HIS A 158 -20.48 32.31 9.29
N LEU A 159 -21.09 31.18 9.69
CA LEU A 159 -22.21 31.19 10.65
C LEU A 159 -21.83 31.64 12.06
N ARG A 160 -20.56 31.50 12.47
CA ARG A 160 -20.06 32.00 13.76
C ARG A 160 -19.84 33.53 13.75
N ARG A 161 -19.55 34.11 12.58
CA ARG A 161 -19.27 35.54 12.43
C ARG A 161 -20.55 36.41 12.30
N ARG A 162 -21.64 35.78 11.89
CA ARG A 162 -22.98 36.40 11.86
C ARG A 162 -23.70 36.24 13.21
#